data_1809bc34f489e6726ef26187508ab510
#
_entry.id   1809bc34f489e6726ef26187508ab510
#
_cell.length_a   1.000
_cell.length_b   1.000
_cell.length_c   1.000
_cell.angle_alpha   90.00
_cell.angle_beta   90.00
_cell.angle_gamma   90.00
#
_symmetry.space_group_name_H-M   'P 1'
#
loop_
_entity.id
_entity.type
_entity.pdbx_description
1 polymer ?
#
loop_
_entity_poly.entity_id
_entity_poly.type
_entity_poly.pdbx_seq_one_letter_code
_entity_poly.pdbx_strand_id
1 'polypeptide(L)'
;DRIAPPAGLGGEAFGLVLTVHMAALVAVDAHARGQVPPADPVALSAYLLTRERDHWVSMFANDQRVRTAPPMMARAVFTATLTRPLPYPAGVAALARVGVPGPEQVIDDHRLCYPPREAATVCEPLYPDRLGEDFLALSIPGHTQASYEPDPWADTAAACLLSPDGEGRLPVWTSAAVTVLIETARRWPHIARGQLFPLLRERPQLAVAAGGVALARLTELSEVDLGVLEAIEALLPPGRHVDLDIAAAALTTHLTTHRLESTPDPADRARLYAVLGYRLAYAGQREEALAATVEAVAVYRRLAQTNPAAFEPDLARGLWSFAWVRVAGQTELAQALTAAEESVVLYDGLVRRLPQAFTNDLHGALTTLADVLDGLDRSDEAAEIRHRIDHRG
;
A
#
# COMPACT_ATOMS: atom_id res chain seq x y z
N ASP A 1 13.25 -21.20 41.07
CA ASP A 1 14.34 -20.94 40.13
C ASP A 1 14.05 -19.66 39.35
N ARG A 2 15.05 -18.76 39.21
CA ARG A 2 14.90 -17.55 38.43
C ARG A 2 15.22 -17.88 36.96
N ILE A 3 14.27 -17.70 36.08
CA ILE A 3 14.46 -17.80 34.63
C ILE A 3 15.26 -16.58 34.19
N ALA A 4 16.42 -16.79 33.58
CA ALA A 4 17.21 -15.71 33.03
C ALA A 4 16.51 -15.10 31.78
N PRO A 5 16.47 -13.76 31.66
CA PRO A 5 15.94 -13.16 30.45
C PRO A 5 16.83 -13.51 29.26
N PRO A 6 16.26 -13.59 28.04
CA PRO A 6 17.07 -13.78 26.81
C PRO A 6 18.15 -12.73 26.67
N ALA A 7 19.33 -13.13 26.17
CA ALA A 7 20.40 -12.21 25.88
C ALA A 7 19.97 -11.21 24.80
N GLY A 8 20.33 -9.93 24.95
CA GLY A 8 20.07 -8.93 23.92
C GLY A 8 18.75 -8.18 24.01
N LEU A 9 17.91 -8.39 25.06
CA LEU A 9 16.62 -7.67 25.22
C LEU A 9 16.70 -6.14 25.17
N GLY A 10 17.87 -5.53 25.40
CA GLY A 10 18.10 -4.09 25.28
C GLY A 10 18.41 -3.61 23.86
N GLY A 11 18.49 -4.48 22.87
CA GLY A 11 18.77 -4.12 21.49
C GLY A 11 17.54 -3.64 20.71
N GLU A 12 17.74 -2.90 19.62
CA GLU A 12 16.66 -2.38 18.75
C GLU A 12 15.69 -3.46 18.27
N ALA A 13 16.19 -4.69 18.07
CA ALA A 13 15.37 -5.83 17.63
C ALA A 13 14.24 -6.18 18.62
N PHE A 14 14.36 -5.79 19.89
CA PHE A 14 13.36 -5.96 20.94
C PHE A 14 12.60 -4.66 21.30
N GLY A 15 12.69 -3.64 20.47
CA GLY A 15 12.02 -2.35 20.69
C GLY A 15 10.48 -2.44 20.71
N LEU A 16 9.90 -3.55 20.22
CA LEU A 16 8.47 -3.80 20.28
C LEU A 16 8.09 -4.64 21.50
N VAL A 17 7.09 -4.18 22.25
CA VAL A 17 6.53 -4.89 23.42
C VAL A 17 6.16 -6.33 23.10
N LEU A 18 5.59 -6.58 21.92
CA LEU A 18 5.23 -7.91 21.46
C LEU A 18 6.45 -8.86 21.36
N THR A 19 7.57 -8.38 20.81
CA THR A 19 8.80 -9.18 20.71
C THR A 19 9.33 -9.55 22.09
N VAL A 20 9.23 -8.65 23.07
CA VAL A 20 9.60 -8.92 24.47
C VAL A 20 8.68 -9.98 25.09
N HIS A 21 7.36 -9.94 24.84
CA HIS A 21 6.43 -10.96 25.31
C HIS A 21 6.73 -12.33 24.68
N MET A 22 7.00 -12.38 23.37
CA MET A 22 7.42 -13.63 22.71
C MET A 22 8.70 -14.18 23.32
N ALA A 23 9.69 -13.33 23.57
CA ALA A 23 10.94 -13.71 24.21
C ALA A 23 10.74 -14.25 25.63
N ALA A 24 9.86 -13.63 26.41
CA ALA A 24 9.52 -14.11 27.75
C ALA A 24 8.83 -15.49 27.72
N LEU A 25 7.88 -15.69 26.81
CA LEU A 25 7.21 -16.97 26.62
C LEU A 25 8.19 -18.07 26.23
N VAL A 26 9.07 -17.79 25.28
CA VAL A 26 10.13 -18.73 24.84
C VAL A 26 11.09 -19.05 25.98
N ALA A 27 11.51 -18.06 26.77
CA ALA A 27 12.40 -18.29 27.91
C ALA A 27 11.78 -19.24 28.95
N VAL A 28 10.49 -19.09 29.23
CA VAL A 28 9.74 -19.96 30.16
C VAL A 28 9.62 -21.38 29.62
N ASP A 29 9.20 -21.55 28.36
CA ASP A 29 9.04 -22.87 27.74
C ASP A 29 10.38 -23.58 27.54
N ALA A 30 11.41 -22.89 27.09
CA ALA A 30 12.76 -23.45 26.93
C ALA A 30 13.33 -23.89 28.28
N HIS A 31 13.18 -23.08 29.36
CA HIS A 31 13.60 -23.47 30.70
C HIS A 31 12.88 -24.74 31.17
N ALA A 32 11.57 -24.84 30.99
CA ALA A 32 10.80 -26.03 31.35
C ALA A 32 11.25 -27.30 30.60
N ARG A 33 11.87 -27.14 29.43
CA ARG A 33 12.42 -28.23 28.60
C ARG A 33 13.92 -28.45 28.74
N GLY A 34 14.59 -27.70 29.61
CA GLY A 34 16.04 -27.76 29.77
C GLY A 34 16.82 -27.27 28.52
N GLN A 35 16.24 -26.39 27.74
CA GLN A 35 16.82 -25.82 26.51
C GLN A 35 17.29 -24.39 26.75
N VAL A 36 18.24 -23.93 25.92
CA VAL A 36 18.66 -22.54 25.91
C VAL A 36 17.74 -21.75 24.96
N PRO A 37 17.10 -20.65 25.42
CA PRO A 37 16.25 -19.86 24.58
C PRO A 37 17.05 -19.17 23.46
N PRO A 38 16.51 -19.06 22.23
CA PRO A 38 17.14 -18.28 21.17
C PRO A 38 17.30 -16.81 21.56
N ALA A 39 18.30 -16.14 20.99
CA ALA A 39 18.64 -14.75 21.33
C ALA A 39 18.13 -13.73 20.31
N ASP A 40 17.81 -14.14 19.08
CA ASP A 40 17.34 -13.24 18.03
C ASP A 40 15.83 -13.42 17.75
N PRO A 41 15.12 -12.36 17.30
CA PRO A 41 13.68 -12.40 17.11
C PRO A 41 13.20 -13.43 16.08
N VAL A 42 13.99 -13.70 15.03
CA VAL A 42 13.61 -14.69 13.99
C VAL A 42 13.68 -16.10 14.57
N ALA A 43 14.75 -16.41 15.31
CA ALA A 43 14.88 -17.70 15.97
C ALA A 43 13.84 -17.90 17.10
N LEU A 44 13.42 -16.81 17.78
CA LEU A 44 12.29 -16.86 18.72
C LEU A 44 10.98 -17.25 18.02
N SER A 45 10.68 -16.64 16.87
CA SER A 45 9.50 -16.99 16.05
C SER A 45 9.59 -18.44 15.57
N ALA A 46 10.75 -18.87 15.05
CA ALA A 46 10.96 -20.25 14.62
C ALA A 46 10.76 -21.26 15.75
N TYR A 47 11.21 -20.93 16.98
CA TYR A 47 10.98 -21.73 18.16
C TYR A 47 9.47 -21.87 18.47
N LEU A 48 8.74 -20.75 18.53
CA LEU A 48 7.30 -20.77 18.80
C LEU A 48 6.53 -21.54 17.71
N LEU A 49 6.89 -21.37 16.45
CA LEU A 49 6.28 -22.07 15.33
C LEU A 49 6.59 -23.58 15.35
N THR A 50 7.73 -23.98 15.87
CA THR A 50 8.01 -25.39 16.13
C THR A 50 7.09 -25.94 17.23
N ARG A 51 6.83 -25.15 18.30
CA ARG A 51 5.85 -25.55 19.35
C ARG A 51 4.44 -25.65 18.79
N GLU A 52 4.10 -24.78 17.85
CA GLU A 52 2.81 -24.84 17.17
C GLU A 52 2.67 -26.12 16.32
N ARG A 53 3.71 -26.51 15.59
CA ARG A 53 3.75 -27.82 14.88
C ARG A 53 3.59 -29.00 15.82
N ASP A 54 4.27 -28.99 16.99
CA ASP A 54 4.12 -30.04 18.01
C ASP A 54 2.70 -30.09 18.55
N HIS A 55 2.04 -28.94 18.71
CA HIS A 55 0.65 -28.86 19.10
C HIS A 55 -0.27 -29.57 18.10
N TRP A 56 -0.10 -29.31 16.79
CA TRP A 56 -0.88 -30.01 15.75
C TRP A 56 -0.64 -31.52 15.75
N VAL A 57 0.60 -31.96 15.97
CA VAL A 57 0.92 -33.38 16.12
C VAL A 57 0.21 -33.98 17.31
N SER A 58 0.24 -33.29 18.45
CA SER A 58 -0.43 -33.73 19.67
C SER A 58 -1.95 -33.80 19.52
N MET A 59 -2.56 -32.78 18.92
CA MET A 59 -4.00 -32.76 18.65
C MET A 59 -4.42 -33.92 17.75
N PHE A 60 -3.71 -34.14 16.64
CA PHE A 60 -3.97 -35.24 15.73
C PHE A 60 -3.82 -36.62 16.38
N ALA A 61 -2.83 -36.78 17.27
CA ALA A 61 -2.56 -38.06 17.91
C ALA A 61 -3.52 -38.38 19.08
N ASN A 62 -3.99 -37.38 19.83
CA ASN A 62 -4.65 -37.57 21.09
C ASN A 62 -6.13 -37.13 21.10
N ASP A 63 -6.57 -36.28 20.17
CA ASP A 63 -7.97 -35.84 20.06
C ASP A 63 -8.67 -36.51 18.89
N GLN A 64 -9.56 -37.46 19.16
CA GLN A 64 -10.30 -38.19 18.13
C GLN A 64 -11.19 -37.31 17.23
N ARG A 65 -11.44 -36.07 17.63
CA ARG A 65 -12.20 -35.11 16.84
C ARG A 65 -11.35 -34.52 15.69
N VAL A 66 -10.01 -34.45 15.86
CA VAL A 66 -9.09 -33.90 14.87
C VAL A 66 -8.62 -35.02 13.92
N ARG A 67 -8.99 -34.90 12.65
CA ARG A 67 -8.66 -35.87 11.59
C ARG A 67 -7.67 -35.33 10.57
N THR A 68 -7.44 -34.01 10.59
CA THR A 68 -6.51 -33.33 9.69
C THR A 68 -5.08 -33.60 10.11
N ALA A 69 -4.31 -34.24 9.21
CA ALA A 69 -2.88 -34.51 9.46
C ALA A 69 -2.08 -33.21 9.61
N PRO A 70 -1.04 -33.18 10.47
CA PRO A 70 -0.28 -31.96 10.78
C PRO A 70 0.22 -31.16 9.56
N PRO A 71 0.70 -31.76 8.46
CA PRO A 71 1.08 -31.01 7.27
C PRO A 71 -0.10 -30.29 6.60
N MET A 72 -1.29 -30.90 6.62
CA MET A 72 -2.51 -30.27 6.09
C MET A 72 -3.01 -29.18 7.01
N MET A 73 -2.88 -29.35 8.34
CA MET A 73 -3.18 -28.29 9.31
C MET A 73 -2.25 -27.09 9.09
N ALA A 74 -0.96 -27.31 8.87
CA ALA A 74 -0.01 -26.23 8.56
C ALA A 74 -0.44 -25.44 7.30
N ARG A 75 -0.89 -26.11 6.24
CA ARG A 75 -1.40 -25.46 5.02
C ARG A 75 -2.71 -24.72 5.26
N ALA A 76 -3.58 -25.24 6.10
CA ALA A 76 -4.80 -24.53 6.51
C ALA A 76 -4.49 -23.27 7.30
N VAL A 77 -3.56 -23.34 8.26
CA VAL A 77 -3.11 -22.18 9.06
C VAL A 77 -2.41 -21.14 8.17
N PHE A 78 -1.59 -21.58 7.20
CA PHE A 78 -0.98 -20.70 6.21
C PHE A 78 -2.06 -19.95 5.40
N THR A 79 -3.03 -20.69 4.86
CA THR A 79 -4.14 -20.12 4.10
C THR A 79 -4.93 -19.12 4.96
N ALA A 80 -5.31 -19.51 6.17
CA ALA A 80 -6.03 -18.68 7.12
C ALA A 80 -5.26 -17.39 7.48
N THR A 81 -3.95 -17.51 7.70
CA THR A 81 -3.09 -16.36 8.02
C THR A 81 -3.00 -15.39 6.86
N LEU A 82 -2.91 -15.88 5.63
CA LEU A 82 -2.83 -15.04 4.44
C LEU A 82 -4.17 -14.40 4.08
N THR A 83 -5.28 -15.17 4.12
CA THR A 83 -6.61 -14.68 3.70
C THR A 83 -7.35 -13.88 4.78
N ARG A 84 -6.92 -14.01 6.04
CA ARG A 84 -7.66 -13.54 7.22
C ARG A 84 -9.00 -14.28 7.39
N PRO A 85 -9.78 -14.03 8.47
CA PRO A 85 -11.05 -14.72 8.71
C PRO A 85 -12.03 -14.53 7.56
N LEU A 86 -12.68 -15.60 7.13
CA LEU A 86 -13.57 -15.65 5.98
C LEU A 86 -14.95 -16.18 6.35
N PRO A 87 -16.02 -15.82 5.64
CA PRO A 87 -17.27 -16.57 5.67
C PRO A 87 -17.02 -18.04 5.26
N TYR A 88 -17.76 -18.98 5.81
CA TYR A 88 -17.56 -20.42 5.61
C TYR A 88 -17.41 -20.83 4.12
N PRO A 89 -18.28 -20.40 3.18
CA PRO A 89 -18.12 -20.79 1.76
C PRO A 89 -16.82 -20.26 1.14
N ALA A 90 -16.37 -19.08 1.56
CA ALA A 90 -15.11 -18.49 1.09
C ALA A 90 -13.90 -19.23 1.66
N GLY A 91 -13.97 -19.68 2.93
CA GLY A 91 -12.94 -20.51 3.55
C GLY A 91 -12.77 -21.83 2.84
N VAL A 92 -13.88 -22.53 2.52
CA VAL A 92 -13.87 -23.76 1.72
C VAL A 92 -13.21 -23.52 0.36
N ALA A 93 -13.62 -22.45 -0.33
CA ALA A 93 -13.07 -22.09 -1.62
C ALA A 93 -11.57 -21.77 -1.57
N ALA A 94 -11.10 -21.07 -0.51
CA ALA A 94 -9.69 -20.73 -0.34
C ALA A 94 -8.83 -21.99 -0.14
N LEU A 95 -9.24 -22.92 0.73
CA LEU A 95 -8.53 -24.18 0.95
C LEU A 95 -8.54 -25.08 -0.28
N ALA A 96 -9.67 -25.18 -0.98
CA ALA A 96 -9.77 -25.95 -2.21
C ALA A 96 -8.84 -25.39 -3.31
N ARG A 97 -8.72 -24.06 -3.41
CA ARG A 97 -7.88 -23.38 -4.40
C ARG A 97 -6.39 -23.71 -4.26
N VAL A 98 -5.94 -23.99 -3.07
CA VAL A 98 -4.56 -24.40 -2.78
C VAL A 98 -4.39 -25.93 -2.67
N GLY A 99 -5.38 -26.68 -3.08
CA GLY A 99 -5.31 -28.14 -3.17
C GLY A 99 -5.37 -28.84 -1.81
N VAL A 100 -5.96 -28.25 -0.79
CA VAL A 100 -6.20 -28.91 0.50
C VAL A 100 -7.39 -29.86 0.34
N PRO A 101 -7.22 -31.18 0.55
CA PRO A 101 -8.30 -32.16 0.39
C PRO A 101 -9.29 -32.08 1.57
N GLY A 102 -10.58 -32.25 1.27
CA GLY A 102 -11.66 -32.24 2.28
C GLY A 102 -11.72 -30.92 3.09
N PRO A 103 -11.81 -29.76 2.42
CA PRO A 103 -11.67 -28.44 3.05
C PRO A 103 -12.68 -28.22 4.18
N GLU A 104 -13.86 -28.81 4.12
CA GLU A 104 -14.88 -28.74 5.15
C GLU A 104 -14.40 -29.37 6.47
N GLN A 105 -13.85 -30.58 6.39
CA GLN A 105 -13.29 -31.29 7.55
C GLN A 105 -12.09 -30.53 8.12
N VAL A 106 -11.25 -29.98 7.23
CA VAL A 106 -10.07 -29.21 7.64
C VAL A 106 -10.49 -27.94 8.38
N ILE A 107 -11.54 -27.24 7.93
CA ILE A 107 -12.10 -26.09 8.62
C ILE A 107 -12.62 -26.47 10.01
N ASP A 108 -13.34 -27.58 10.14
CA ASP A 108 -13.88 -28.04 11.44
C ASP A 108 -12.74 -28.35 12.42
N ASP A 109 -11.70 -29.03 11.96
CA ASP A 109 -10.52 -29.34 12.78
C ASP A 109 -9.71 -28.08 13.12
N HIS A 110 -9.55 -27.18 12.14
CA HIS A 110 -8.89 -25.90 12.35
C HIS A 110 -9.59 -25.06 13.43
N ARG A 111 -10.92 -25.04 13.47
CA ARG A 111 -11.70 -24.34 14.50
C ARG A 111 -11.48 -24.89 15.90
N LEU A 112 -11.10 -26.16 16.05
CA LEU A 112 -10.73 -26.73 17.35
C LEU A 112 -9.38 -26.20 17.85
N CYS A 113 -8.42 -26.00 16.94
CA CYS A 113 -7.11 -25.41 17.26
C CYS A 113 -7.17 -23.89 17.38
N TYR A 114 -7.95 -23.23 16.50
CA TYR A 114 -8.08 -21.79 16.33
C TYR A 114 -9.56 -21.39 16.33
N PRO A 115 -10.18 -21.28 17.53
CA PRO A 115 -11.58 -20.89 17.64
C PRO A 115 -11.82 -19.51 17.02
N PRO A 116 -12.82 -19.35 16.14
CA PRO A 116 -13.11 -18.08 15.52
C PRO A 116 -13.56 -17.04 16.56
N ARG A 117 -13.10 -15.81 16.41
CA ARG A 117 -13.53 -14.67 17.25
C ARG A 117 -14.96 -14.25 16.94
N GLU A 118 -15.38 -14.42 15.68
CA GLU A 118 -16.73 -14.14 15.21
C GLU A 118 -17.39 -15.46 14.78
N ALA A 119 -18.60 -15.72 15.25
CA ALA A 119 -19.32 -16.96 14.96
C ALA A 119 -19.61 -17.19 13.46
N ALA A 120 -19.66 -16.12 12.66
CA ALA A 120 -19.95 -16.16 11.23
C ALA A 120 -18.71 -16.46 10.36
N THR A 121 -17.51 -16.51 10.97
CA THR A 121 -16.25 -16.67 10.24
C THR A 121 -15.58 -18.01 10.52
N VAL A 122 -14.67 -18.38 9.63
CA VAL A 122 -13.75 -19.50 9.71
C VAL A 122 -12.35 -19.06 9.29
N CYS A 123 -11.38 -19.94 9.37
CA CYS A 123 -10.01 -19.64 8.99
C CYS A 123 -9.40 -18.52 9.86
N GLU A 124 -9.50 -18.68 11.18
CA GLU A 124 -8.85 -17.76 12.11
C GLU A 124 -7.32 -17.81 11.92
N PRO A 125 -6.65 -16.66 11.71
CA PRO A 125 -5.22 -16.64 11.43
C PRO A 125 -4.39 -16.96 12.68
N LEU A 126 -3.12 -17.24 12.46
CA LEU A 126 -2.15 -17.34 13.56
C LEU A 126 -1.89 -15.96 14.16
N TYR A 127 -2.09 -15.84 15.46
CA TYR A 127 -1.83 -14.62 16.22
C TYR A 127 -0.62 -14.77 17.14
N PRO A 128 0.05 -13.67 17.47
CA PRO A 128 -0.17 -12.31 16.97
C PRO A 128 0.27 -12.14 15.51
N ASP A 129 -0.18 -11.06 14.85
CA ASP A 129 0.07 -10.83 13.42
C ASP A 129 1.53 -11.02 13.04
N ARG A 130 2.47 -10.53 13.84
CA ARG A 130 3.91 -10.72 13.63
C ARG A 130 4.31 -12.20 13.57
N LEU A 131 3.76 -13.04 14.41
CA LEU A 131 4.03 -14.49 14.38
C LEU A 131 3.43 -15.13 13.14
N GLY A 132 2.24 -14.67 12.72
CA GLY A 132 1.61 -15.09 11.47
C GLY A 132 2.44 -14.70 10.24
N GLU A 133 2.96 -13.47 10.19
CA GLU A 133 3.86 -13.01 9.12
C GLU A 133 5.16 -13.85 9.09
N ASP A 134 5.76 -14.11 10.26
CA ASP A 134 6.95 -14.97 10.36
C ASP A 134 6.65 -16.41 9.95
N PHE A 135 5.46 -16.92 10.26
CA PHE A 135 5.02 -18.23 9.82
C PHE A 135 4.91 -18.33 8.29
N LEU A 136 4.30 -17.32 7.64
CA LEU A 136 4.24 -17.26 6.18
C LEU A 136 5.64 -17.25 5.57
N ALA A 137 6.50 -16.36 6.08
CA ALA A 137 7.84 -16.20 5.56
C ALA A 137 8.72 -17.46 5.76
N LEU A 138 8.65 -18.09 6.93
CA LEU A 138 9.41 -19.30 7.24
C LEU A 138 8.82 -20.56 6.57
N SER A 139 7.54 -20.53 6.17
CA SER A 139 6.95 -21.63 5.39
C SER A 139 7.36 -21.58 3.92
N ILE A 140 7.63 -20.37 3.38
CA ILE A 140 8.04 -20.17 1.99
C ILE A 140 9.55 -20.35 1.84
N PRO A 141 10.05 -21.07 0.82
CA PRO A 141 11.47 -21.22 0.56
C PRO A 141 12.19 -19.89 0.33
N GLY A 142 13.48 -19.81 0.69
CA GLY A 142 14.34 -18.64 0.43
C GLY A 142 14.85 -17.89 1.67
N HIS A 143 14.41 -18.25 2.88
CA HIS A 143 14.99 -17.74 4.13
C HIS A 143 16.27 -18.51 4.52
N THR A 144 17.06 -17.89 5.40
CA THR A 144 18.33 -18.46 5.91
C THR A 144 18.20 -19.14 7.28
N GLN A 145 16.99 -19.20 7.85
CA GLN A 145 16.76 -19.78 9.18
C GLN A 145 16.81 -21.30 9.13
N ALA A 146 17.95 -21.86 9.57
CA ALA A 146 18.20 -23.30 9.49
C ALA A 146 17.36 -24.15 10.45
N SER A 147 16.84 -23.57 11.53
CA SER A 147 16.03 -24.30 12.53
C SER A 147 14.55 -24.48 12.14
N TYR A 148 14.14 -23.99 10.97
CA TYR A 148 12.78 -24.11 10.47
C TYR A 148 12.79 -24.51 9.00
N GLU A 149 12.23 -25.69 8.70
CA GLU A 149 12.17 -26.21 7.34
C GLU A 149 10.92 -25.66 6.60
N PRO A 150 11.10 -25.04 5.41
CA PRO A 150 9.99 -24.54 4.61
C PRO A 150 9.18 -25.70 3.98
N ASP A 151 7.91 -25.45 3.64
CA ASP A 151 7.11 -26.37 2.84
C ASP A 151 7.17 -25.94 1.36
N PRO A 152 7.70 -26.76 0.43
CA PRO A 152 7.74 -26.42 -1.00
C PRO A 152 6.36 -26.09 -1.60
N TRP A 153 5.28 -26.59 -1.01
CA TRP A 153 3.91 -26.23 -1.39
C TRP A 153 3.65 -24.72 -1.23
N ALA A 154 4.22 -24.08 -0.20
CA ALA A 154 3.99 -22.68 0.10
C ALA A 154 4.53 -21.74 -0.97
N ASP A 155 5.47 -22.20 -1.81
CA ASP A 155 6.06 -21.39 -2.88
C ASP A 155 5.02 -20.94 -3.93
N THR A 156 3.99 -21.72 -4.16
CA THR A 156 2.92 -21.39 -5.12
C THR A 156 1.60 -21.00 -4.48
N ALA A 157 1.45 -21.15 -3.18
CA ALA A 157 0.18 -21.00 -2.50
C ALA A 157 -0.40 -19.58 -2.61
N ALA A 158 0.44 -18.53 -2.47
CA ALA A 158 0.01 -17.15 -2.60
C ALA A 158 -0.49 -16.84 -4.03
N ALA A 159 0.22 -17.28 -5.05
CA ALA A 159 -0.17 -17.09 -6.45
C ALA A 159 -1.49 -17.81 -6.78
N CYS A 160 -1.68 -19.03 -6.27
CA CYS A 160 -2.93 -19.79 -6.41
C CYS A 160 -4.09 -19.08 -5.71
N LEU A 161 -3.91 -18.60 -4.46
CA LEU A 161 -4.94 -17.91 -3.71
C LEU A 161 -5.38 -16.60 -4.38
N LEU A 162 -4.47 -15.88 -5.00
CA LEU A 162 -4.72 -14.59 -5.63
C LEU A 162 -5.04 -14.68 -7.13
N SER A 163 -5.14 -15.87 -7.69
CA SER A 163 -5.57 -16.05 -9.08
C SER A 163 -7.04 -15.66 -9.26
N PRO A 164 -7.40 -14.93 -10.33
CA PRO A 164 -8.79 -14.66 -10.65
C PRO A 164 -9.57 -15.95 -10.95
N ASP A 165 -10.89 -15.88 -10.90
CA ASP A 165 -11.76 -16.95 -11.37
C ASP A 165 -11.84 -17.01 -12.91
N GLY A 166 -12.62 -17.95 -13.44
CA GLY A 166 -12.79 -18.10 -14.89
C GLY A 166 -13.46 -16.91 -15.59
N GLU A 167 -14.03 -15.97 -14.83
CA GLU A 167 -14.62 -14.72 -15.31
C GLU A 167 -13.70 -13.52 -15.07
N GLY A 168 -12.48 -13.74 -14.60
CA GLY A 168 -11.51 -12.68 -14.31
C GLY A 168 -11.73 -11.91 -12.99
N ARG A 169 -12.66 -12.35 -12.12
CA ARG A 169 -12.96 -11.70 -10.85
C ARG A 169 -11.94 -12.11 -9.79
N LEU A 170 -11.46 -11.12 -9.05
CA LEU A 170 -10.55 -11.36 -7.93
C LEU A 170 -11.30 -11.97 -6.73
N PRO A 171 -10.65 -12.88 -5.98
CA PRO A 171 -11.21 -13.43 -4.75
C PRO A 171 -11.53 -12.37 -3.70
N VAL A 172 -12.56 -12.61 -2.87
CA VAL A 172 -12.99 -11.68 -1.81
C VAL A 172 -11.90 -11.40 -0.76
N TRP A 173 -10.93 -12.27 -0.60
CA TRP A 173 -9.79 -12.12 0.32
C TRP A 173 -8.58 -11.39 -0.31
N THR A 174 -8.68 -10.91 -1.55
CA THR A 174 -7.54 -10.32 -2.26
C THR A 174 -6.92 -9.16 -1.50
N SER A 175 -7.72 -8.21 -1.03
CA SER A 175 -7.23 -7.05 -0.28
C SER A 175 -6.45 -7.47 0.96
N ALA A 176 -7.02 -8.35 1.77
CA ALA A 176 -6.37 -8.85 2.98
C ALA A 176 -5.08 -9.61 2.67
N ALA A 177 -5.10 -10.51 1.69
CA ALA A 177 -3.94 -11.35 1.35
C ALA A 177 -2.76 -10.53 0.79
N VAL A 178 -3.03 -9.55 -0.06
CA VAL A 178 -1.97 -8.65 -0.59
C VAL A 178 -1.40 -7.78 0.52
N THR A 179 -2.25 -7.25 1.42
CA THR A 179 -1.80 -6.48 2.59
C THR A 179 -0.86 -7.31 3.47
N VAL A 180 -1.24 -8.55 3.79
CA VAL A 180 -0.41 -9.45 4.59
C VAL A 180 0.93 -9.76 3.89
N LEU A 181 0.92 -9.99 2.58
CA LEU A 181 2.17 -10.19 1.82
C LEU A 181 3.08 -8.97 1.86
N ILE A 182 2.54 -7.76 1.73
CA ILE A 182 3.32 -6.51 1.82
C ILE A 182 3.93 -6.37 3.21
N GLU A 183 3.14 -6.55 4.29
CA GLU A 183 3.65 -6.45 5.66
C GLU A 183 4.71 -7.54 5.95
N THR A 184 4.51 -8.76 5.46
CA THR A 184 5.50 -9.83 5.54
C THR A 184 6.79 -9.46 4.79
N ALA A 185 6.67 -8.92 3.58
CA ALA A 185 7.78 -8.53 2.71
C ALA A 185 8.67 -7.41 3.33
N ARG A 186 8.08 -6.52 4.14
CA ARG A 186 8.83 -5.44 4.84
C ARG A 186 9.94 -5.99 5.76
N ARG A 187 9.76 -7.19 6.28
CA ARG A 187 10.71 -7.85 7.20
C ARG A 187 11.46 -8.99 6.56
N TRP A 188 10.89 -9.56 5.52
CA TRP A 188 11.41 -10.76 4.86
C TRP A 188 11.65 -10.50 3.37
N PRO A 189 12.86 -10.02 2.98
CA PRO A 189 13.15 -9.65 1.59
C PRO A 189 12.93 -10.76 0.57
N HIS A 190 13.07 -12.05 0.96
CA HIS A 190 12.80 -13.16 0.05
C HIS A 190 11.31 -13.25 -0.35
N ILE A 191 10.38 -12.78 0.51
CA ILE A 191 8.95 -12.69 0.18
C ILE A 191 8.72 -11.59 -0.85
N ALA A 192 9.39 -10.43 -0.71
CA ALA A 192 9.30 -9.37 -1.72
C ALA A 192 9.76 -9.88 -3.08
N ARG A 193 10.98 -10.44 -3.15
CA ARG A 193 11.62 -10.86 -4.40
C ARG A 193 11.00 -12.11 -5.01
N GLY A 194 10.65 -13.12 -4.19
CA GLY A 194 10.18 -14.43 -4.64
C GLY A 194 8.68 -14.53 -4.84
N GLN A 195 7.88 -13.75 -4.12
CA GLN A 195 6.43 -13.85 -4.14
C GLN A 195 5.76 -12.55 -4.60
N LEU A 196 5.96 -11.46 -3.88
CA LEU A 196 5.19 -10.23 -4.07
C LEU A 196 5.46 -9.55 -5.41
N PHE A 197 6.72 -9.26 -5.74
CA PHE A 197 7.06 -8.54 -6.98
C PHE A 197 6.74 -9.34 -8.25
N PRO A 198 7.04 -10.66 -8.35
CA PRO A 198 6.60 -11.45 -9.50
C PRO A 198 5.08 -11.43 -9.68
N LEU A 199 4.34 -11.56 -8.59
CA LEU A 199 2.89 -11.54 -8.59
C LEU A 199 2.32 -10.19 -9.05
N LEU A 200 2.85 -9.07 -8.53
CA LEU A 200 2.41 -7.73 -8.89
C LEU A 200 2.88 -7.29 -10.27
N ARG A 201 4.00 -7.82 -10.77
CA ARG A 201 4.46 -7.59 -12.16
C ARG A 201 3.52 -8.24 -13.16
N GLU A 202 3.04 -9.44 -12.86
CA GLU A 202 2.06 -10.14 -13.70
C GLU A 202 0.66 -9.54 -13.59
N ARG A 203 0.27 -9.12 -12.37
CA ARG A 203 -1.09 -8.68 -12.03
C ARG A 203 -1.08 -7.43 -11.14
N PRO A 204 -0.70 -6.25 -11.67
CA PRO A 204 -0.58 -5.02 -10.86
C PRO A 204 -1.92 -4.54 -10.26
N GLN A 205 -3.07 -4.95 -10.84
CA GLN A 205 -4.40 -4.66 -10.28
C GLN A 205 -4.60 -5.23 -8.87
N LEU A 206 -3.83 -6.24 -8.46
CA LEU A 206 -3.87 -6.78 -7.10
C LEU A 206 -3.45 -5.74 -6.05
N ALA A 207 -2.45 -4.90 -6.38
CA ALA A 207 -2.01 -3.83 -5.49
C ALA A 207 -3.09 -2.74 -5.34
N VAL A 208 -3.76 -2.38 -6.44
CA VAL A 208 -4.88 -1.42 -6.39
C VAL A 208 -6.05 -2.00 -5.58
N ALA A 209 -6.37 -3.30 -5.77
CA ALA A 209 -7.41 -3.99 -5.01
C ALA A 209 -7.08 -4.12 -3.50
N ALA A 210 -5.82 -4.05 -3.11
CA ALA A 210 -5.40 -4.05 -1.71
C ALA A 210 -5.79 -2.75 -0.97
N GLY A 211 -5.99 -1.66 -1.73
CA GLY A 211 -6.36 -0.36 -1.20
C GLY A 211 -5.17 0.55 -0.91
N GLY A 212 -5.47 1.83 -0.66
CA GLY A 212 -4.44 2.87 -0.58
C GLY A 212 -3.41 2.68 0.54
N VAL A 213 -3.83 2.19 1.70
CA VAL A 213 -2.90 1.98 2.83
C VAL A 213 -1.86 0.91 2.49
N ALA A 214 -2.29 -0.24 1.95
CA ALA A 214 -1.38 -1.31 1.56
C ALA A 214 -0.45 -0.86 0.42
N LEU A 215 -0.99 -0.14 -0.56
CA LEU A 215 -0.22 0.39 -1.68
C LEU A 215 0.83 1.43 -1.24
N ALA A 216 0.52 2.30 -0.26
CA ALA A 216 1.49 3.21 0.32
C ALA A 216 2.62 2.43 1.03
N ARG A 217 2.28 1.36 1.77
CA ARG A 217 3.27 0.49 2.42
C ARG A 217 4.20 -0.23 1.43
N LEU A 218 3.69 -0.55 0.23
CA LEU A 218 4.51 -1.15 -0.83
C LEU A 218 5.69 -0.24 -1.23
N THR A 219 5.49 1.08 -1.26
CA THR A 219 6.55 2.04 -1.59
C THR A 219 7.62 2.20 -0.51
N GLU A 220 7.35 1.72 0.71
CA GLU A 220 8.29 1.73 1.84
C GLU A 220 9.24 0.52 1.87
N LEU A 221 9.08 -0.45 0.96
CA LEU A 221 9.96 -1.61 0.89
C LEU A 221 11.38 -1.19 0.49
N SER A 222 12.38 -1.75 1.18
CA SER A 222 13.80 -1.37 1.00
C SER A 222 14.34 -1.61 -0.41
N GLU A 223 13.75 -2.54 -1.14
CA GLU A 223 14.17 -2.93 -2.49
C GLU A 223 12.93 -2.99 -3.40
N VAL A 224 12.20 -1.86 -3.48
CA VAL A 224 10.99 -1.82 -4.29
C VAL A 224 11.33 -1.93 -5.78
N ASP A 225 10.54 -2.74 -6.49
CA ASP A 225 10.67 -2.93 -7.94
C ASP A 225 10.01 -1.77 -8.68
N LEU A 226 10.82 -0.92 -9.33
CA LEU A 226 10.32 0.25 -10.06
C LEU A 226 9.36 -0.12 -11.18
N GLY A 227 9.61 -1.22 -11.89
CA GLY A 227 8.71 -1.68 -12.96
C GLY A 227 7.35 -2.10 -12.43
N VAL A 228 7.28 -2.64 -11.21
CA VAL A 228 6.01 -2.91 -10.51
C VAL A 228 5.30 -1.60 -10.17
N LEU A 229 6.02 -0.61 -9.63
CA LEU A 229 5.41 0.69 -9.31
C LEU A 229 4.89 1.41 -10.57
N GLU A 230 5.62 1.35 -11.68
CA GLU A 230 5.19 1.93 -12.96
C GLU A 230 3.94 1.25 -13.51
N ALA A 231 3.87 -0.08 -13.45
CA ALA A 231 2.69 -0.83 -13.86
C ALA A 231 1.46 -0.50 -12.99
N ILE A 232 1.65 -0.27 -11.69
CA ILE A 232 0.59 0.16 -10.77
C ILE A 232 0.18 1.60 -11.05
N GLU A 233 1.15 2.52 -11.27
CA GLU A 233 0.88 3.93 -11.60
C GLU A 233 -0.06 4.07 -12.79
N ALA A 234 0.14 3.24 -13.82
CA ALA A 234 -0.69 3.23 -15.02
C ALA A 234 -2.16 2.85 -14.77
N LEU A 235 -2.46 2.19 -13.65
CA LEU A 235 -3.82 1.80 -13.24
C LEU A 235 -4.47 2.80 -12.29
N LEU A 236 -3.73 3.77 -11.77
CA LEU A 236 -4.28 4.75 -10.83
C LEU A 236 -5.20 5.74 -11.55
N PRO A 237 -6.35 6.11 -10.94
CA PRO A 237 -7.24 7.10 -11.53
C PRO A 237 -6.52 8.43 -11.72
N PRO A 238 -6.77 9.15 -12.83
CA PRO A 238 -6.12 10.43 -13.11
C PRO A 238 -6.57 11.55 -12.17
N GLY A 239 -7.80 11.48 -11.65
CA GLY A 239 -8.39 12.45 -10.73
C GLY A 239 -8.32 12.02 -9.27
N ARG A 240 -8.98 12.82 -8.42
CA ARG A 240 -9.08 12.56 -6.99
C ARG A 240 -9.80 11.24 -6.70
N HIS A 241 -9.24 10.46 -5.77
CA HIS A 241 -9.83 9.21 -5.31
C HIS A 241 -9.53 9.02 -3.82
N VAL A 242 -10.54 9.16 -2.98
CA VAL A 242 -10.40 9.24 -1.50
C VAL A 242 -9.52 8.12 -0.93
N ASP A 243 -9.71 6.88 -1.40
CA ASP A 243 -9.00 5.72 -0.85
C ASP A 243 -7.58 5.56 -1.41
N LEU A 244 -7.26 6.16 -2.57
CA LEU A 244 -5.99 5.94 -3.26
C LEU A 244 -5.07 7.18 -3.27
N ASP A 245 -5.56 8.36 -2.90
CA ASP A 245 -4.79 9.60 -3.06
C ASP A 245 -3.45 9.58 -2.30
N ILE A 246 -3.44 9.07 -1.05
CA ILE A 246 -2.21 8.95 -0.25
C ILE A 246 -1.21 8.00 -0.92
N ALA A 247 -1.68 6.85 -1.40
CA ALA A 247 -0.84 5.88 -2.08
C ALA A 247 -0.34 6.40 -3.44
N ALA A 248 -1.20 7.07 -4.20
CA ALA A 248 -0.83 7.69 -5.46
C ALA A 248 0.28 8.74 -5.27
N ALA A 249 0.18 9.56 -4.21
CA ALA A 249 1.22 10.52 -3.87
C ALA A 249 2.54 9.83 -3.49
N ALA A 250 2.50 8.83 -2.60
CA ALA A 250 3.69 8.09 -2.18
C ALA A 250 4.38 7.41 -3.38
N LEU A 251 3.62 6.74 -4.23
CA LEU A 251 4.11 6.07 -5.43
C LEU A 251 4.69 7.08 -6.44
N THR A 252 3.97 8.17 -6.72
CA THR A 252 4.44 9.21 -7.63
C THR A 252 5.70 9.89 -7.09
N THR A 253 5.80 10.12 -5.78
CA THR A 253 7.02 10.67 -5.14
C THR A 253 8.21 9.75 -5.38
N HIS A 254 8.05 8.45 -5.13
CA HIS A 254 9.12 7.47 -5.31
C HIS A 254 9.58 7.41 -6.77
N LEU A 255 8.64 7.28 -7.71
CA LEU A 255 8.94 7.24 -9.14
C LEU A 255 9.53 8.56 -9.67
N THR A 256 9.02 9.71 -9.20
CA THR A 256 9.53 11.02 -9.61
C THR A 256 10.97 11.21 -9.17
N THR A 257 11.31 10.85 -7.93
CA THR A 257 12.70 10.94 -7.43
C THR A 257 13.65 10.17 -8.35
N HIS A 258 13.30 8.94 -8.71
CA HIS A 258 14.13 8.11 -9.59
C HIS A 258 14.18 8.63 -11.03
N ARG A 259 13.04 9.05 -11.58
CA ARG A 259 12.96 9.58 -12.96
C ARG A 259 13.74 10.88 -13.14
N LEU A 260 13.77 11.75 -12.12
CA LEU A 260 14.54 13.00 -12.16
C LEU A 260 16.04 12.79 -12.30
N GLU A 261 16.59 11.66 -11.81
CA GLU A 261 18.01 11.33 -11.96
C GLU A 261 18.39 11.06 -13.43
N SER A 262 17.45 10.52 -14.22
CA SER A 262 17.67 10.12 -15.61
C SER A 262 17.05 11.09 -16.64
N THR A 263 16.34 12.14 -16.22
CA THR A 263 15.64 13.08 -17.09
C THR A 263 16.41 14.41 -17.19
N PRO A 264 17.16 14.66 -18.29
CA PRO A 264 17.91 15.89 -18.46
C PRO A 264 17.07 17.05 -19.00
N ASP A 265 15.99 16.78 -19.75
CA ASP A 265 15.16 17.79 -20.38
C ASP A 265 14.37 18.60 -19.34
N PRO A 266 14.48 19.95 -19.35
CA PRO A 266 13.78 20.78 -18.38
C PRO A 266 12.24 20.69 -18.47
N ALA A 267 11.67 20.51 -19.65
CA ALA A 267 10.22 20.41 -19.83
C ALA A 267 9.68 19.10 -19.24
N ASP A 268 10.40 18.00 -19.46
CA ASP A 268 10.02 16.70 -18.87
C ASP A 268 10.17 16.73 -17.34
N ARG A 269 11.22 17.36 -16.81
CA ARG A 269 11.37 17.58 -15.36
C ARG A 269 10.22 18.40 -14.78
N ALA A 270 9.83 19.48 -15.45
CA ALA A 270 8.70 20.31 -15.02
C ALA A 270 7.39 19.52 -15.03
N ARG A 271 7.20 18.64 -16.02
CA ARG A 271 6.02 17.76 -16.08
C ARG A 271 5.99 16.77 -14.90
N LEU A 272 7.12 16.18 -14.54
CA LEU A 272 7.23 15.31 -13.37
C LEU A 272 6.86 16.05 -12.08
N TYR A 273 7.38 17.25 -11.88
CA TYR A 273 7.04 18.09 -10.74
C TYR A 273 5.56 18.51 -10.72
N ALA A 274 4.98 18.84 -11.86
CA ALA A 274 3.57 19.21 -11.97
C ALA A 274 2.65 18.02 -11.58
N VAL A 275 2.97 16.82 -12.08
CA VAL A 275 2.24 15.58 -11.72
C VAL A 275 2.37 15.30 -10.23
N LEU A 276 3.58 15.38 -9.68
CA LEU A 276 3.83 15.20 -8.26
C LEU A 276 3.04 16.21 -7.42
N GLY A 277 3.06 17.48 -7.80
CA GLY A 277 2.38 18.55 -7.07
C GLY A 277 0.88 18.30 -6.88
N TYR A 278 0.15 17.92 -7.94
CA TYR A 278 -1.28 17.66 -7.78
C TYR A 278 -1.56 16.36 -7.00
N ARG A 279 -0.76 15.31 -7.15
CA ARG A 279 -0.90 14.07 -6.36
C ARG A 279 -0.71 14.32 -4.87
N LEU A 280 0.34 15.06 -4.51
CA LEU A 280 0.60 15.47 -3.12
C LEU A 280 -0.54 16.33 -2.56
N ALA A 281 -1.08 17.24 -3.37
CA ALA A 281 -2.19 18.08 -2.97
C ALA A 281 -3.48 17.28 -2.71
N TYR A 282 -3.81 16.29 -3.56
CA TYR A 282 -4.93 15.38 -3.31
C TYR A 282 -4.75 14.56 -2.04
N ALA A 283 -3.53 14.16 -1.72
CA ALA A 283 -3.18 13.45 -0.49
C ALA A 283 -3.15 14.35 0.77
N GLY A 284 -3.33 15.68 0.61
CA GLY A 284 -3.26 16.65 1.71
C GLY A 284 -1.85 17.02 2.15
N GLN A 285 -0.81 16.60 1.44
CA GLN A 285 0.60 16.91 1.69
C GLN A 285 0.95 18.27 1.07
N ARG A 286 0.48 19.35 1.70
CA ARG A 286 0.43 20.70 1.13
C ARG A 286 1.79 21.34 0.93
N GLU A 287 2.71 21.18 1.89
CA GLU A 287 4.04 21.80 1.81
C GLU A 287 4.85 21.20 0.66
N GLU A 288 4.84 19.89 0.54
CA GLU A 288 5.51 19.15 -0.53
C GLU A 288 4.86 19.46 -1.90
N ALA A 289 3.52 19.55 -1.93
CA ALA A 289 2.78 19.93 -3.14
C ALA A 289 3.17 21.33 -3.63
N LEU A 290 3.29 22.30 -2.70
CA LEU A 290 3.74 23.64 -3.02
C LEU A 290 5.17 23.65 -3.55
N ALA A 291 6.10 22.94 -2.90
CA ALA A 291 7.47 22.85 -3.36
C ALA A 291 7.54 22.31 -4.81
N ALA A 292 6.83 21.23 -5.09
CA ALA A 292 6.78 20.63 -6.43
C ALA A 292 6.15 21.59 -7.46
N THR A 293 5.04 22.27 -7.14
CA THR A 293 4.39 23.19 -8.07
C THR A 293 5.23 24.44 -8.35
N VAL A 294 5.95 24.97 -7.35
CA VAL A 294 6.89 26.09 -7.53
C VAL A 294 7.98 25.73 -8.55
N GLU A 295 8.59 24.55 -8.41
CA GLU A 295 9.60 24.08 -9.36
C GLU A 295 9.04 23.96 -10.78
N ALA A 296 7.85 23.36 -10.93
CA ALA A 296 7.20 23.24 -12.23
C ALA A 296 6.93 24.61 -12.88
N VAL A 297 6.31 25.55 -12.13
CA VAL A 297 5.98 26.89 -12.62
C VAL A 297 7.24 27.66 -12.99
N ALA A 298 8.31 27.60 -12.19
CA ALA A 298 9.56 28.31 -12.48
C ALA A 298 10.19 27.83 -13.81
N VAL A 299 10.13 26.54 -14.09
CA VAL A 299 10.65 26.00 -15.36
C VAL A 299 9.73 26.36 -16.54
N TYR A 300 8.42 26.13 -16.42
CA TYR A 300 7.46 26.45 -17.49
C TYR A 300 7.45 27.93 -17.85
N ARG A 301 7.62 28.84 -16.84
CA ARG A 301 7.72 30.29 -17.11
C ARG A 301 8.91 30.63 -17.99
N ARG A 302 10.09 30.01 -17.77
CA ARG A 302 11.27 30.20 -18.63
C ARG A 302 11.05 29.62 -20.05
N LEU A 303 10.45 28.45 -20.14
CA LEU A 303 10.16 27.80 -21.41
C LEU A 303 9.12 28.57 -22.21
N ALA A 304 8.08 29.11 -21.60
CA ALA A 304 7.06 29.93 -22.24
C ALA A 304 7.59 31.24 -22.76
N GLN A 305 8.64 31.84 -22.15
CA GLN A 305 9.33 33.02 -22.67
C GLN A 305 10.02 32.75 -24.03
N THR A 306 10.52 31.52 -24.22
CA THR A 306 11.23 31.14 -25.46
C THR A 306 10.29 30.55 -26.51
N ASN A 307 9.27 29.81 -26.07
CA ASN A 307 8.29 29.20 -26.97
C ASN A 307 6.88 29.24 -26.34
N PRO A 308 6.17 30.38 -26.40
CA PRO A 308 4.85 30.56 -25.80
C PRO A 308 3.85 29.52 -26.31
N ALA A 309 3.83 29.26 -27.63
CA ALA A 309 2.86 28.37 -28.25
C ALA A 309 2.93 26.94 -27.69
N ALA A 310 4.12 26.48 -27.31
CA ALA A 310 4.32 25.12 -26.75
C ALA A 310 4.05 25.04 -25.25
N PHE A 311 4.37 26.08 -24.45
CA PHE A 311 4.45 25.98 -23.01
C PHE A 311 3.46 26.86 -22.23
N GLU A 312 2.72 27.79 -22.89
CA GLU A 312 1.63 28.53 -22.22
C GLU A 312 0.56 27.61 -21.57
N PRO A 313 0.12 26.51 -22.22
CA PRO A 313 -0.84 25.60 -21.60
C PRO A 313 -0.33 24.96 -20.30
N ASP A 314 0.94 24.55 -20.30
CA ASP A 314 1.56 23.92 -19.13
C ASP A 314 1.83 24.94 -18.01
N LEU A 315 2.23 26.17 -18.38
CA LEU A 315 2.38 27.28 -17.44
C LEU A 315 1.03 27.65 -16.81
N ALA A 316 -0.03 27.77 -17.61
CA ALA A 316 -1.37 28.10 -17.12
C ALA A 316 -1.85 27.06 -16.12
N ARG A 317 -1.66 25.77 -16.43
CA ARG A 317 -2.01 24.66 -15.55
C ARG A 317 -1.18 24.65 -14.28
N GLY A 318 0.12 24.90 -14.37
CA GLY A 318 1.01 25.00 -13.20
C GLY A 318 0.61 26.12 -12.25
N LEU A 319 0.28 27.29 -12.79
CA LEU A 319 -0.19 28.45 -12.01
C LEU A 319 -1.55 28.17 -11.35
N TRP A 320 -2.47 27.56 -12.07
CA TRP A 320 -3.75 27.13 -11.51
C TRP A 320 -3.56 26.15 -10.35
N SER A 321 -2.73 25.11 -10.53
CA SER A 321 -2.43 24.13 -9.49
C SER A 321 -1.80 24.78 -8.27
N PHE A 322 -0.86 25.70 -8.45
CA PHE A 322 -0.22 26.46 -7.38
C PHE A 322 -1.24 27.28 -6.58
N ALA A 323 -2.14 28.01 -7.25
CA ALA A 323 -3.17 28.79 -6.61
C ALA A 323 -4.14 27.89 -5.82
N TRP A 324 -4.55 26.77 -6.42
CA TRP A 324 -5.46 25.81 -5.78
C TRP A 324 -4.87 25.18 -4.51
N VAL A 325 -3.59 24.78 -4.52
CA VAL A 325 -2.92 24.22 -3.34
C VAL A 325 -2.87 25.25 -2.21
N ARG A 326 -2.60 26.52 -2.52
CA ARG A 326 -2.55 27.61 -1.52
C ARG A 326 -3.92 27.93 -0.93
N VAL A 327 -4.96 27.99 -1.75
CA VAL A 327 -6.32 28.26 -1.24
C VAL A 327 -6.82 27.10 -0.39
N ALA A 328 -6.55 25.88 -0.78
CA ALA A 328 -6.88 24.69 0.02
C ALA A 328 -6.15 24.67 1.37
N GLY A 329 -4.97 25.28 1.46
CA GLY A 329 -4.17 25.44 2.67
C GLY A 329 -4.46 26.70 3.47
N GLN A 330 -5.22 27.64 2.94
CA GLN A 330 -5.45 28.99 3.51
C GLN A 330 -4.12 29.73 3.80
N THR A 331 -3.12 29.58 2.92
CA THR A 331 -1.78 30.14 3.11
C THR A 331 -1.41 31.08 1.97
N GLU A 332 -0.81 32.22 2.29
CA GLU A 332 -0.27 33.20 1.34
C GLU A 332 -1.23 33.52 0.16
N LEU A 333 -2.48 33.77 0.47
CA LEU A 333 -3.56 33.95 -0.51
C LEU A 333 -3.30 35.09 -1.51
N ALA A 334 -2.48 36.09 -1.16
CA ALA A 334 -2.06 37.14 -2.09
C ALA A 334 -1.22 36.59 -3.26
N GLN A 335 -0.34 35.61 -2.99
CA GLN A 335 0.42 34.94 -4.06
C GLN A 335 -0.48 34.00 -4.87
N ALA A 336 -1.45 33.35 -4.20
CA ALA A 336 -2.47 32.53 -4.87
C ALA A 336 -3.29 33.38 -5.85
N LEU A 337 -3.68 34.60 -5.43
CA LEU A 337 -4.43 35.54 -6.29
C LEU A 337 -3.65 35.88 -7.56
N THR A 338 -2.41 36.30 -7.41
CA THR A 338 -1.55 36.64 -8.56
C THR A 338 -1.41 35.47 -9.55
N ALA A 339 -1.22 34.25 -9.03
CA ALA A 339 -1.09 33.06 -9.87
C ALA A 339 -2.41 32.66 -10.54
N ALA A 340 -3.54 32.77 -9.82
CA ALA A 340 -4.86 32.47 -10.38
C ALA A 340 -5.23 33.47 -11.50
N GLU A 341 -4.98 34.76 -11.29
CA GLU A 341 -5.20 35.80 -12.30
C GLU A 341 -4.34 35.56 -13.56
N GLU A 342 -3.04 35.29 -13.40
CA GLU A 342 -2.13 34.96 -14.50
C GLU A 342 -2.62 33.71 -15.26
N SER A 343 -3.04 32.68 -14.55
CA SER A 343 -3.58 31.45 -15.14
C SER A 343 -4.84 31.72 -15.98
N VAL A 344 -5.79 32.48 -15.44
CA VAL A 344 -7.02 32.87 -16.14
C VAL A 344 -6.72 33.65 -17.42
N VAL A 345 -5.78 34.59 -17.38
CA VAL A 345 -5.35 35.36 -18.57
C VAL A 345 -4.78 34.45 -19.65
N LEU A 346 -3.93 33.50 -19.27
CA LEU A 346 -3.37 32.52 -20.19
C LEU A 346 -4.45 31.62 -20.81
N TYR A 347 -5.34 31.09 -19.99
CA TYR A 347 -6.44 30.24 -20.49
C TYR A 347 -7.47 31.01 -21.33
N ASP A 348 -7.77 32.27 -21.03
CA ASP A 348 -8.59 33.13 -21.91
C ASP A 348 -7.95 33.29 -23.31
N GLY A 349 -6.62 33.40 -23.38
CA GLY A 349 -5.87 33.42 -24.63
C GLY A 349 -5.90 32.09 -25.39
N LEU A 350 -5.80 30.97 -24.65
CA LEU A 350 -5.85 29.61 -25.20
C LEU A 350 -7.24 29.25 -25.71
N VAL A 351 -8.30 29.59 -24.99
CA VAL A 351 -9.70 29.37 -25.40
C VAL A 351 -10.05 30.11 -26.66
N ARG A 352 -9.54 31.34 -26.85
CA ARG A 352 -9.74 32.10 -28.11
C ARG A 352 -9.13 31.39 -29.32
N ARG A 353 -8.03 30.65 -29.13
CA ARG A 353 -7.35 29.89 -30.18
C ARG A 353 -7.94 28.48 -30.37
N LEU A 354 -8.28 27.79 -29.28
CA LEU A 354 -8.71 26.41 -29.27
C LEU A 354 -9.83 26.20 -28.20
N PRO A 355 -11.07 26.65 -28.46
CA PRO A 355 -12.15 26.64 -27.46
C PRO A 355 -12.40 25.24 -26.87
N GLN A 356 -12.51 24.23 -27.74
CA GLN A 356 -12.86 22.86 -27.34
C GLN A 356 -11.81 22.23 -26.41
N ALA A 357 -10.54 22.66 -26.49
CA ALA A 357 -9.46 22.09 -25.71
C ALA A 357 -9.34 22.69 -24.31
N PHE A 358 -9.67 23.97 -24.11
CA PHE A 358 -9.30 24.70 -22.90
C PHE A 358 -10.46 25.35 -22.14
N THR A 359 -11.72 25.22 -22.61
CA THR A 359 -12.87 25.81 -21.92
C THR A 359 -13.05 25.24 -20.50
N ASN A 360 -12.88 23.93 -20.32
CA ASN A 360 -13.00 23.30 -19.00
C ASN A 360 -11.87 23.72 -18.07
N ASP A 361 -10.64 23.87 -18.59
CA ASP A 361 -9.49 24.33 -17.82
C ASP A 361 -9.68 25.79 -17.36
N LEU A 362 -10.17 26.65 -18.24
CA LEU A 362 -10.53 28.04 -17.89
C LEU A 362 -11.60 28.08 -16.80
N HIS A 363 -12.62 27.24 -16.91
CA HIS A 363 -13.67 27.15 -15.90
C HIS A 363 -13.09 26.77 -14.52
N GLY A 364 -12.22 25.76 -14.49
CA GLY A 364 -11.53 25.35 -13.25
C GLY A 364 -10.64 26.48 -12.67
N ALA A 365 -9.90 27.17 -13.53
CA ALA A 365 -9.07 28.30 -13.11
C ALA A 365 -9.89 29.47 -12.54
N LEU A 366 -11.03 29.80 -13.19
CA LEU A 366 -11.98 30.81 -12.70
C LEU A 366 -12.60 30.41 -11.37
N THR A 367 -12.96 29.15 -11.19
CA THR A 367 -13.49 28.63 -9.91
C THR A 367 -12.44 28.82 -8.79
N THR A 368 -11.19 28.45 -9.06
CA THR A 368 -10.10 28.65 -8.10
C THR A 368 -9.86 30.13 -7.80
N LEU A 369 -9.95 31.00 -8.81
CA LEU A 369 -9.83 32.46 -8.61
C LEU A 369 -10.94 32.97 -7.68
N ALA A 370 -12.18 32.53 -7.87
CA ALA A 370 -13.30 32.89 -6.98
C ALA A 370 -13.05 32.40 -5.54
N ASP A 371 -12.55 31.20 -5.36
CA ASP A 371 -12.24 30.65 -4.04
C ASP A 371 -11.09 31.38 -3.34
N VAL A 372 -10.08 31.85 -4.10
CA VAL A 372 -8.99 32.70 -3.57
C VAL A 372 -9.55 34.07 -3.12
N LEU A 373 -10.44 34.65 -3.92
CA LEU A 373 -11.07 35.94 -3.58
C LEU A 373 -11.92 35.84 -2.31
N ASP A 374 -12.70 34.76 -2.17
CA ASP A 374 -13.45 34.50 -0.93
C ASP A 374 -12.51 34.34 0.29
N GLY A 375 -11.42 33.64 0.12
CA GLY A 375 -10.39 33.49 1.16
C GLY A 375 -9.70 34.80 1.56
N LEU A 376 -9.80 35.83 0.71
CA LEU A 376 -9.31 37.20 0.95
C LEU A 376 -10.41 38.15 1.42
N ASP A 377 -11.60 37.64 1.75
CA ASP A 377 -12.80 38.44 2.11
C ASP A 377 -13.30 39.40 0.99
N ARG A 378 -13.01 39.06 -0.30
CA ARG A 378 -13.41 39.82 -1.50
C ARG A 378 -14.61 39.15 -2.19
N SER A 379 -15.67 38.88 -1.42
CA SER A 379 -16.82 38.06 -1.87
C SER A 379 -17.62 38.70 -3.03
N ASP A 380 -17.67 40.01 -3.15
CA ASP A 380 -18.35 40.68 -4.29
C ASP A 380 -17.63 40.35 -5.60
N GLU A 381 -16.30 40.41 -5.61
CA GLU A 381 -15.51 40.04 -6.80
C GLU A 381 -15.58 38.52 -7.11
N ALA A 382 -15.61 37.69 -6.07
CA ALA A 382 -15.83 36.26 -6.23
C ALA A 382 -17.18 35.95 -6.89
N ALA A 383 -18.25 36.69 -6.51
CA ALA A 383 -19.57 36.56 -7.11
C ALA A 383 -19.58 36.97 -8.60
N GLU A 384 -18.86 38.04 -8.97
CA GLU A 384 -18.71 38.44 -10.37
C GLU A 384 -18.02 37.37 -11.21
N ILE A 385 -16.97 36.72 -10.66
CA ILE A 385 -16.27 35.61 -11.34
C ILE A 385 -17.23 34.43 -11.52
N ARG A 386 -18.01 34.05 -10.51
CA ARG A 386 -19.01 32.94 -10.63
C ARG A 386 -20.07 33.26 -11.67
N HIS A 387 -20.56 34.50 -11.72
CA HIS A 387 -21.51 34.94 -12.74
C HIS A 387 -20.91 34.80 -14.17
N ARG A 388 -19.62 35.12 -14.34
CA ARG A 388 -18.93 34.91 -15.64
C ARG A 388 -18.85 33.43 -16.02
N ILE A 389 -18.69 32.53 -15.05
CA ILE A 389 -18.70 31.08 -15.28
C ILE A 389 -20.05 30.64 -15.81
N ASP A 390 -21.15 31.02 -15.13
CA ASP A 390 -22.52 30.61 -15.48
C ASP A 390 -22.98 31.10 -16.87
N HIS A 391 -22.40 32.20 -17.37
CA HIS A 391 -22.80 32.78 -18.65
C HIS A 391 -21.89 32.35 -19.83
N ARG A 392 -20.82 31.59 -19.59
CA ARG A 392 -19.94 31.03 -20.61
C ARG A 392 -20.16 29.52 -20.85
N GLY A 393 -20.96 28.84 -20.04
CA GLY A 393 -21.42 27.46 -20.25
C GLY A 393 -22.64 27.44 -21.15
#